data_f0578fab30fc62a23e9edaebbad43049
#
_entry.id   f0578fab30fc62a23e9edaebbad43049
#
_cell.length_a   1.000
_cell.length_b   1.000
_cell.length_c   1.000
_cell.angle_alpha   90.00
_cell.angle_beta   90.00
_cell.angle_gamma   90.00
#
_symmetry.space_group_name_H-M   'P 1'
#
loop_
_entity.id
_entity.type
_entity.pdbx_description
1 polymer ?
#
loop_
_entity_poly.entity_id
_entity_poly.type
_entity_poly.pdbx_seq_one_letter_code
_entity_poly.pdbx_strand_id
1 'polypeptide(L)'
;AVKSLSENVSTVMGDMPEGSKKQENRGTELEGENILVAKPIENYFDRSRSAISLLGTFNVRDKEGNDITSNFTPRLKSLLVLLILYTEKNEKGILTRKMTEMLWSDKDEIAARNNRNVTLRKLRVLLEEVGDVEVISDGGFLKIRWNENVFCDYCTALHCMDLLQKNGAQKDEVLLNQILELSLYGPLLSNTIVDWLDEF
;
A
#
# COMPACT_ATOMS: atom_id res chain seq x y z
N ALA A 1 7.32 23.47 -67.67
CA ALA A 1 6.31 24.32 -68.32
C ALA A 1 5.33 24.72 -67.20
N VAL A 2 5.47 25.87 -66.58
CA VAL A 2 5.16 27.25 -66.90
C VAL A 2 3.66 27.51 -67.14
N LYS A 3 3.20 28.40 -66.31
CA LYS A 3 2.18 29.47 -66.37
C LYS A 3 1.14 29.33 -65.29
N SER A 4 1.09 30.20 -64.28
CA SER A 4 1.01 31.67 -64.08
C SER A 4 -0.39 32.27 -64.32
N LEU A 5 -0.70 33.17 -63.37
CA LEU A 5 -1.57 34.33 -63.37
C LEU A 5 -3.00 34.08 -62.89
N SER A 6 -3.50 34.76 -61.95
CA SER A 6 -3.55 36.13 -61.42
C SER A 6 -4.98 36.61 -61.34
N GLU A 7 -5.29 37.24 -60.18
CA GLU A 7 -6.21 38.38 -60.02
C GLU A 7 -7.74 38.18 -60.17
N ASN A 8 -8.54 38.48 -59.14
CA ASN A 8 -9.06 39.80 -58.95
C ASN A 8 -9.79 40.00 -57.60
N VAL A 9 -9.54 41.16 -57.07
CA VAL A 9 -10.16 41.86 -55.95
C VAL A 9 -11.60 42.26 -56.28
N SER A 10 -12.52 42.20 -55.32
CA SER A 10 -13.44 43.31 -55.06
C SER A 10 -14.23 43.16 -53.75
N THR A 11 -14.09 44.16 -52.96
CA THR A 11 -14.76 44.67 -51.77
C THR A 11 -16.31 44.69 -51.95
N VAL A 12 -17.07 44.33 -50.91
CA VAL A 12 -18.26 45.07 -50.45
C VAL A 12 -18.49 44.78 -48.94
N MET A 13 -18.65 45.85 -48.20
CA MET A 13 -19.14 45.92 -46.80
C MET A 13 -20.60 45.51 -46.70
N GLY A 14 -20.98 44.96 -45.52
CA GLY A 14 -22.38 44.79 -45.16
C GLY A 14 -22.56 44.08 -43.80
N ASP A 15 -22.83 44.88 -42.78
CA ASP A 15 -23.63 44.70 -41.58
C ASP A 15 -23.60 43.38 -40.79
N MET A 16 -23.28 43.56 -39.49
CA MET A 16 -23.62 42.66 -38.35
C MET A 16 -25.15 42.53 -38.17
N PRO A 17 -25.60 41.39 -37.64
CA PRO A 17 -26.09 41.44 -36.27
C PRO A 17 -25.67 40.27 -35.39
N GLU A 18 -25.75 40.55 -34.08
CA GLU A 18 -25.59 39.70 -32.91
C GLU A 18 -26.35 38.38 -32.98
N GLY A 19 -25.76 37.33 -32.53
CA GLY A 19 -26.41 36.02 -32.34
C GLY A 19 -25.53 35.02 -31.60
N SER A 20 -25.66 35.01 -30.27
CA SER A 20 -25.09 34.00 -29.36
C SER A 20 -25.34 32.58 -29.86
N LYS A 21 -24.29 31.84 -30.16
CA LYS A 21 -24.35 30.37 -30.22
C LYS A 21 -23.25 29.81 -29.36
N LYS A 22 -23.71 29.16 -28.28
CA LYS A 22 -22.96 28.23 -27.44
C LYS A 22 -22.26 27.21 -28.35
N GLN A 23 -20.94 27.20 -28.32
CA GLN A 23 -20.14 26.07 -28.78
C GLN A 23 -20.12 25.04 -27.68
N GLU A 24 -20.81 23.93 -27.89
CA GLU A 24 -20.62 22.69 -27.17
C GLU A 24 -19.21 22.19 -27.46
N ASN A 25 -18.32 22.32 -26.48
CA ASN A 25 -17.05 21.61 -26.44
C ASN A 25 -17.38 20.14 -26.14
N ARG A 26 -17.33 19.28 -27.14
CA ARG A 26 -17.15 17.85 -26.96
C ARG A 26 -15.73 17.63 -26.44
N GLY A 27 -15.58 17.73 -25.12
CA GLY A 27 -14.42 17.22 -24.44
C GLY A 27 -14.43 15.71 -24.55
N THR A 28 -13.43 15.18 -25.22
CA THR A 28 -13.03 13.77 -25.12
C THR A 28 -12.69 13.54 -23.66
N GLU A 29 -13.54 12.77 -22.97
CA GLU A 29 -13.21 12.21 -21.68
C GLU A 29 -12.02 11.25 -21.88
N LEU A 30 -10.83 11.75 -21.62
CA LEU A 30 -9.69 10.91 -21.32
C LEU A 30 -10.00 10.32 -19.94
N GLU A 31 -10.25 9.03 -19.93
CA GLU A 31 -10.33 8.24 -18.70
C GLU A 31 -9.10 8.61 -17.87
N GLY A 32 -9.35 9.32 -16.76
CA GLY A 32 -8.31 9.72 -15.84
C GLY A 32 -7.72 8.46 -15.21
N GLU A 33 -6.51 8.11 -15.60
CA GLU A 33 -5.65 7.26 -14.79
C GLU A 33 -5.65 7.86 -13.40
N ASN A 34 -6.14 7.09 -12.44
CA ASN A 34 -6.15 7.44 -11.03
C ASN A 34 -4.69 7.47 -10.58
N ILE A 35 -4.03 8.60 -10.78
CA ILE A 35 -2.72 8.88 -10.21
C ILE A 35 -2.96 8.90 -8.72
N LEU A 36 -2.60 7.82 -8.04
CA LEU A 36 -2.52 7.75 -6.58
C LEU A 36 -1.47 8.77 -6.14
N VAL A 37 -1.91 9.99 -5.91
CA VAL A 37 -1.07 11.03 -5.34
C VAL A 37 -0.72 10.55 -3.93
N ALA A 38 0.56 10.28 -3.70
CA ALA A 38 1.06 9.94 -2.38
C ALA A 38 0.64 11.07 -1.41
N LYS A 39 -0.14 10.72 -0.39
CA LYS A 39 -0.53 11.69 0.64
C LYS A 39 0.73 12.11 1.41
N PRO A 40 0.90 13.40 1.75
CA PRO A 40 2.06 13.85 2.53
C PRO A 40 2.20 13.06 3.83
N ILE A 41 3.43 12.78 4.25
CA ILE A 41 3.78 12.02 5.47
C ILE A 41 3.17 12.59 6.74
N GLU A 42 2.95 13.90 6.83
CA GLU A 42 2.34 14.54 8.00
C GLU A 42 1.05 13.84 8.46
N ASN A 43 0.33 13.19 7.53
CA ASN A 43 -0.86 12.40 7.85
C ASN A 43 -0.55 10.94 8.27
N TYR A 44 0.66 10.44 8.05
CA TYR A 44 1.02 9.06 8.40
C TYR A 44 1.45 8.91 9.86
N PHE A 45 1.98 9.98 10.45
CA PHE A 45 2.44 9.99 11.87
C PHE A 45 1.38 10.47 12.86
N ASP A 46 0.15 10.65 12.40
CA ASP A 46 -0.95 10.94 13.31
C ASP A 46 -1.08 9.78 14.32
N ARG A 47 -0.73 10.08 15.58
CA ARG A 47 -0.79 9.12 16.69
C ARG A 47 -2.22 8.70 17.03
N SER A 48 -3.23 9.35 16.49
CA SER A 48 -4.63 8.99 16.61
C SER A 48 -5.06 7.87 15.66
N ARG A 49 -4.16 7.35 14.79
CA ARG A 49 -4.49 6.34 13.78
C ARG A 49 -3.92 4.97 14.15
N SER A 50 -4.64 3.96 13.73
CA SER A 50 -4.14 2.58 13.74
C SER A 50 -2.82 2.48 13.00
N ALA A 51 -1.86 1.78 13.58
CA ALA A 51 -0.57 1.61 12.94
C ALA A 51 0.07 0.25 13.26
N ILE A 52 0.76 -0.28 12.27
CA ILE A 52 1.63 -1.46 12.41
C ILE A 52 3.01 -1.04 11.94
N SER A 53 3.96 -0.92 12.88
CA SER A 53 5.35 -0.54 12.59
C SER A 53 6.22 -1.78 12.56
N LEU A 54 6.95 -1.94 11.45
CA LEU A 54 7.90 -3.03 11.23
C LEU A 54 9.32 -2.51 11.02
N LEU A 55 9.50 -1.25 10.66
CA LEU A 55 10.82 -0.62 10.57
C LEU A 55 11.32 -0.27 11.97
N GLY A 56 12.56 -0.66 12.28
CA GLY A 56 13.10 -0.59 13.63
C GLY A 56 12.46 -1.59 14.57
N THR A 57 11.71 -1.13 15.55
CA THR A 57 11.07 -1.97 16.56
C THR A 57 9.61 -2.25 16.22
N PHE A 58 9.19 -3.51 16.31
CA PHE A 58 7.79 -3.89 16.15
C PHE A 58 6.91 -3.13 17.14
N ASN A 59 5.91 -2.44 16.61
CA ASN A 59 4.91 -1.73 17.39
C ASN A 59 3.53 -1.82 16.71
N VAL A 60 2.47 -1.93 17.51
CA VAL A 60 1.09 -1.94 17.01
C VAL A 60 0.26 -0.98 17.84
N ARG A 61 -0.48 -0.10 17.17
CA ARG A 61 -1.45 0.80 17.78
C ARG A 61 -2.87 0.48 17.31
N ASP A 62 -3.80 0.56 18.25
CA ASP A 62 -5.21 0.37 17.97
C ASP A 62 -5.83 1.60 17.26
N LYS A 63 -7.13 1.52 16.97
CA LYS A 63 -7.89 2.60 16.30
C LYS A 63 -8.04 3.85 17.15
N GLU A 64 -7.83 3.78 18.45
CA GLU A 64 -7.77 4.92 19.37
C GLU A 64 -6.34 5.49 19.54
N GLY A 65 -5.33 4.89 18.89
CA GLY A 65 -3.93 5.30 18.97
C GLY A 65 -3.16 4.72 20.16
N ASN A 66 -3.76 3.85 20.97
CA ASN A 66 -3.08 3.23 22.11
C ASN A 66 -2.09 2.17 21.65
N ASP A 67 -0.98 2.05 22.35
CA ASP A 67 -0.01 0.98 22.12
C ASP A 67 -0.52 -0.34 22.69
N ILE A 68 -0.81 -1.29 21.80
CA ILE A 68 -1.25 -2.65 22.14
C ILE A 68 -0.19 -3.72 21.83
N THR A 69 1.06 -3.30 21.61
CA THR A 69 2.19 -4.19 21.25
C THR A 69 2.36 -5.33 22.24
N SER A 70 2.15 -5.06 23.54
CA SER A 70 2.28 -6.06 24.61
C SER A 70 1.27 -7.23 24.49
N ASN A 71 0.16 -7.06 23.79
CA ASN A 71 -0.84 -8.10 23.52
C ASN A 71 -0.33 -9.14 22.49
N PHE A 72 0.72 -8.79 21.74
CA PHE A 72 1.30 -9.66 20.73
C PHE A 72 2.40 -10.56 21.32
N THR A 73 2.04 -11.78 21.67
CA THR A 73 3.05 -12.79 22.02
C THR A 73 4.04 -13.01 20.88
N PRO A 74 5.25 -13.54 21.11
CA PRO A 74 6.24 -13.76 20.03
C PRO A 74 5.66 -14.51 18.83
N ARG A 75 4.80 -15.50 19.06
CA ARG A 75 4.20 -16.28 17.98
C ARG A 75 3.14 -15.49 17.20
N LEU A 76 2.35 -14.65 17.87
CA LEU A 76 1.39 -13.75 17.21
C LEU A 76 2.10 -12.69 16.39
N LYS A 77 3.19 -12.12 16.92
CA LYS A 77 4.06 -11.19 16.21
C LYS A 77 4.61 -11.84 14.93
N SER A 78 5.23 -13.03 15.05
CA SER A 78 5.77 -13.75 13.89
C SER A 78 4.70 -14.06 12.85
N LEU A 79 3.49 -14.44 13.28
CA LEU A 79 2.38 -14.71 12.37
C LEU A 79 1.93 -13.46 11.62
N LEU A 80 1.74 -12.34 12.32
CA LEU A 80 1.35 -11.07 11.71
C LEU A 80 2.40 -10.60 10.70
N VAL A 81 3.67 -10.60 11.10
CA VAL A 81 4.79 -10.20 10.22
C VAL A 81 4.84 -11.07 8.97
N LEU A 82 4.77 -12.39 9.09
CA LEU A 82 4.75 -13.29 7.92
C LEU A 82 3.59 -12.99 6.97
N LEU A 83 2.39 -12.75 7.52
CA LEU A 83 1.23 -12.41 6.70
C LEU A 83 1.46 -11.11 5.92
N ILE A 84 2.01 -10.07 6.56
CA ILE A 84 2.32 -8.79 5.91
C ILE A 84 3.37 -9.01 4.81
N LEU A 85 4.54 -9.56 5.14
CA LEU A 85 5.64 -9.71 4.20
C LEU A 85 5.27 -10.56 2.98
N TYR A 86 4.53 -11.66 3.20
CA TYR A 86 4.09 -12.50 2.08
C TYR A 86 2.97 -11.88 1.25
N THR A 87 2.10 -11.05 1.86
CA THR A 87 1.08 -10.31 1.12
C THR A 87 1.71 -9.28 0.19
N GLU A 88 2.74 -8.56 0.67
CA GLU A 88 3.49 -7.62 -0.15
C GLU A 88 4.30 -8.30 -1.28
N LYS A 89 4.87 -9.47 -0.99
CA LYS A 89 5.65 -10.24 -1.97
C LYS A 89 4.80 -10.91 -3.04
N ASN A 90 3.55 -11.25 -2.73
CA ASN A 90 2.68 -12.07 -3.57
C ASN A 90 1.20 -11.78 -3.27
N GLU A 91 0.44 -11.38 -4.26
CA GLU A 91 -0.99 -11.05 -4.14
C GLU A 91 -1.85 -12.17 -3.50
N LYS A 92 -1.44 -13.43 -3.63
CA LYS A 92 -2.09 -14.57 -2.97
C LYS A 92 -1.73 -14.69 -1.49
N GLY A 93 -0.66 -14.03 -1.04
CA GLY A 93 -0.12 -14.17 0.30
C GLY A 93 0.69 -15.45 0.50
N ILE A 94 0.65 -16.04 1.68
CA ILE A 94 1.41 -17.24 2.04
C ILE A 94 0.56 -18.52 1.99
N LEU A 95 1.13 -19.59 1.44
CA LEU A 95 0.51 -20.91 1.50
C LEU A 95 0.42 -21.36 2.98
N THR A 96 -0.77 -21.73 3.40
CA THR A 96 -1.05 -22.14 4.81
C THR A 96 -0.09 -23.24 5.30
N ARG A 97 0.26 -24.20 4.44
CA ARG A 97 1.23 -25.24 4.75
C ARG A 97 2.62 -24.65 5.00
N LYS A 98 3.12 -23.78 4.12
CA LYS A 98 4.43 -23.14 4.27
C LYS A 98 4.50 -22.34 5.59
N MET A 99 3.49 -21.54 5.87
CA MET A 99 3.40 -20.79 7.14
C MET A 99 3.43 -21.71 8.35
N THR A 100 2.72 -22.85 8.29
CA THR A 100 2.69 -23.82 9.38
C THR A 100 4.07 -24.44 9.60
N GLU A 101 4.75 -24.82 8.55
CA GLU A 101 6.12 -25.37 8.58
C GLU A 101 7.10 -24.34 9.18
N MET A 102 7.02 -23.06 8.78
CA MET A 102 7.89 -22.00 9.28
C MET A 102 7.68 -21.71 10.79
N LEU A 103 6.45 -21.70 11.25
CA LEU A 103 6.14 -21.29 12.61
C LEU A 103 6.05 -22.44 13.62
N TRP A 104 5.84 -23.67 13.19
CA TRP A 104 5.64 -24.85 14.06
C TRP A 104 6.40 -26.07 13.56
N SER A 105 7.63 -25.88 13.05
CA SER A 105 8.51 -26.96 12.59
C SER A 105 8.86 -27.98 13.69
N ASP A 106 8.76 -27.57 14.95
CA ASP A 106 9.05 -28.40 16.14
C ASP A 106 7.85 -29.27 16.58
N LYS A 107 6.71 -29.19 15.90
CA LYS A 107 5.47 -29.89 16.26
C LYS A 107 5.11 -30.95 15.22
N ASP A 108 4.44 -32.02 15.69
CA ASP A 108 3.76 -32.93 14.78
C ASP A 108 2.63 -32.22 14.01
N GLU A 109 2.17 -32.83 12.94
CA GLU A 109 1.19 -32.22 12.02
C GLU A 109 -0.12 -31.83 12.71
N ILE A 110 -0.62 -32.67 13.63
CA ILE A 110 -1.89 -32.45 14.35
C ILE A 110 -1.73 -31.26 15.31
N ALA A 111 -0.65 -31.24 16.08
CA ALA A 111 -0.35 -30.16 17.02
C ALA A 111 -0.06 -28.85 16.30
N ALA A 112 0.71 -28.88 15.21
CA ALA A 112 0.98 -27.71 14.39
C ALA A 112 -0.30 -27.10 13.82
N ARG A 113 -1.21 -27.93 13.27
CA ARG A 113 -2.51 -27.50 12.77
C ARG A 113 -3.38 -26.86 13.85
N ASN A 114 -3.44 -27.47 15.04
CA ASN A 114 -4.22 -26.96 16.16
C ASN A 114 -3.65 -25.61 16.64
N ASN A 115 -2.33 -25.54 16.85
CA ASN A 115 -1.65 -24.32 17.26
C ASN A 115 -1.86 -23.17 16.25
N ARG A 116 -1.73 -23.47 14.96
CA ARG A 116 -2.02 -22.51 13.89
C ARG A 116 -3.44 -21.95 14.00
N ASN A 117 -4.44 -22.83 14.13
CA ASN A 117 -5.83 -22.40 14.17
C ASN A 117 -6.13 -21.54 15.40
N VAL A 118 -5.58 -21.90 16.55
CA VAL A 118 -5.71 -21.11 17.79
C VAL A 118 -5.02 -19.75 17.64
N THR A 119 -3.80 -19.74 17.07
CA THR A 119 -3.04 -18.51 16.89
C THR A 119 -3.70 -17.57 15.88
N LEU A 120 -4.21 -18.10 14.77
CA LEU A 120 -4.97 -17.31 13.78
C LEU A 120 -6.23 -16.70 14.38
N ARG A 121 -6.96 -17.48 15.22
CA ARG A 121 -8.14 -16.94 15.91
C ARG A 121 -7.77 -15.79 16.86
N LYS A 122 -6.70 -15.96 17.66
CA LYS A 122 -6.23 -14.90 18.55
C LYS A 122 -5.77 -13.67 17.78
N LEU A 123 -5.05 -13.87 16.66
CA LEU A 123 -4.61 -12.75 15.81
C LEU A 123 -5.81 -11.97 15.28
N ARG A 124 -6.85 -12.65 14.78
CA ARG A 124 -8.05 -11.95 14.28
C ARG A 124 -8.72 -11.09 15.35
N VAL A 125 -8.81 -11.58 16.59
CA VAL A 125 -9.37 -10.80 17.71
C VAL A 125 -8.53 -9.55 17.97
N LEU A 126 -7.19 -9.65 17.97
CA LEU A 126 -6.33 -8.47 18.14
C LEU A 126 -6.43 -7.48 16.96
N LEU A 127 -6.61 -8.00 15.75
CA LEU A 127 -6.75 -7.14 14.58
C LEU A 127 -8.09 -6.37 14.57
N GLU A 128 -9.12 -6.87 15.25
CA GLU A 128 -10.37 -6.10 15.48
C GLU A 128 -10.12 -4.85 16.34
N GLU A 129 -9.15 -4.90 17.27
CA GLU A 129 -8.73 -3.72 18.05
C GLU A 129 -7.96 -2.71 17.20
N VAL A 130 -7.13 -3.20 16.27
CA VAL A 130 -6.42 -2.34 15.31
C VAL A 130 -7.40 -1.63 14.38
N GLY A 131 -8.51 -2.28 14.09
CA GLY A 131 -9.55 -1.74 13.21
C GLY A 131 -9.56 -2.46 11.87
N ASP A 132 -9.75 -1.79 10.78
CA ASP A 132 -9.99 -2.31 9.42
C ASP A 132 -8.89 -3.23 8.84
N VAL A 133 -8.50 -4.24 9.62
CA VAL A 133 -7.47 -5.25 9.28
C VAL A 133 -8.06 -6.65 9.38
N GLU A 134 -7.96 -7.41 8.33
CA GLU A 134 -8.48 -8.78 8.31
C GLU A 134 -7.50 -9.81 7.73
N VAL A 135 -7.59 -11.04 8.23
CA VAL A 135 -6.88 -12.19 7.67
C VAL A 135 -7.83 -12.97 6.77
N ILE A 136 -7.57 -12.92 5.47
CA ILE A 136 -8.33 -13.63 4.42
C ILE A 136 -7.72 -15.01 4.22
N SER A 137 -8.61 -16.01 4.10
CA SER A 137 -8.24 -17.38 3.74
C SER A 137 -8.92 -17.73 2.42
N ASP A 138 -8.13 -18.02 1.40
CA ASP A 138 -8.63 -18.36 0.08
C ASP A 138 -7.72 -19.41 -0.60
N GLY A 139 -8.31 -20.47 -1.15
CA GLY A 139 -7.60 -21.49 -1.92
C GLY A 139 -6.39 -22.11 -1.21
N GLY A 140 -6.39 -22.19 0.14
CA GLY A 140 -5.27 -22.70 0.93
C GLY A 140 -4.17 -21.66 1.20
N PHE A 141 -4.37 -20.41 0.78
CA PHE A 141 -3.51 -19.29 1.08
C PHE A 141 -4.09 -18.42 2.19
N LEU A 142 -3.22 -17.69 2.86
CA LEU A 142 -3.55 -16.68 3.86
C LEU A 142 -2.89 -15.37 3.45
N LYS A 143 -3.66 -14.29 3.50
CA LYS A 143 -3.16 -12.94 3.31
C LYS A 143 -3.80 -11.98 4.30
N ILE A 144 -3.15 -10.86 4.51
CA ILE A 144 -3.70 -9.75 5.29
C ILE A 144 -4.25 -8.69 4.33
N ARG A 145 -5.34 -8.04 4.74
CA ARG A 145 -5.92 -6.90 4.04
C ARG A 145 -6.28 -5.83 5.05
N TRP A 146 -5.99 -4.60 4.71
CA TRP A 146 -6.43 -3.40 5.45
C TRP A 146 -6.83 -2.30 4.46
N ASN A 147 -7.49 -1.29 4.98
CA ASN A 147 -7.83 -0.09 4.22
C ASN A 147 -6.83 1.05 4.51
N GLU A 148 -7.07 2.20 3.92
CA GLU A 148 -6.24 3.41 4.06
C GLU A 148 -6.21 4.01 5.47
N ASN A 149 -7.07 3.55 6.40
CA ASN A 149 -7.09 4.03 7.78
C ASN A 149 -6.00 3.40 8.64
N VAL A 150 -5.39 2.32 8.17
CA VAL A 150 -4.31 1.62 8.87
C VAL A 150 -2.98 1.96 8.23
N PHE A 151 -2.07 2.52 9.01
CA PHE A 151 -0.72 2.82 8.56
C PHE A 151 0.21 1.61 8.77
N CYS A 152 1.00 1.27 7.76
CA CYS A 152 2.12 0.33 7.89
C CYS A 152 3.36 0.95 7.26
N ASP A 153 4.37 1.24 8.10
CA ASP A 153 5.62 1.88 7.67
C ASP A 153 6.35 1.11 6.57
N TYR A 154 6.52 -0.19 6.74
CA TYR A 154 7.15 -1.08 5.76
C TYR A 154 6.41 -1.10 4.41
N CYS A 155 5.10 -1.28 4.45
CA CYS A 155 4.29 -1.31 3.22
C CYS A 155 4.28 0.04 2.52
N THR A 156 4.26 1.14 3.30
CA THR A 156 4.38 2.49 2.76
C THR A 156 5.73 2.69 2.08
N ALA A 157 6.82 2.24 2.70
CA ALA A 157 8.15 2.33 2.11
C ALA A 157 8.25 1.56 0.78
N LEU A 158 7.71 0.33 0.73
CA LEU A 158 7.67 -0.46 -0.50
C LEU A 158 6.84 0.21 -1.60
N HIS A 159 5.68 0.75 -1.24
CA HIS A 159 4.82 1.47 -2.18
C HIS A 159 5.51 2.72 -2.73
N CYS A 160 6.15 3.53 -1.89
CA CYS A 160 6.94 4.69 -2.34
C CYS A 160 8.07 4.28 -3.28
N MET A 161 8.79 3.18 -2.99
CA MET A 161 9.84 2.68 -3.88
C MET A 161 9.29 2.21 -5.23
N ASP A 162 8.16 1.51 -5.25
CA ASP A 162 7.51 1.08 -6.50
C ASP A 162 7.07 2.28 -7.36
N LEU A 163 6.48 3.30 -6.73
CA LEU A 163 6.11 4.54 -7.42
C LEU A 163 7.33 5.27 -8.01
N LEU A 164 8.44 5.35 -7.28
CA LEU A 164 9.67 5.95 -7.80
C LEU A 164 10.22 5.18 -9.00
N GLN A 165 10.16 3.84 -8.96
CA GLN A 165 10.61 3.01 -10.09
C GLN A 165 9.73 3.24 -11.33
N LYS A 166 8.42 3.37 -11.17
CA LYS A 166 7.45 3.59 -12.26
C LYS A 166 7.53 4.99 -12.84
N ASN A 167 7.71 6.01 -12.01
CA ASN A 167 7.69 7.42 -12.41
C ASN A 167 9.06 7.95 -12.87
N GLY A 168 10.13 7.16 -12.75
CA GLY A 168 11.50 7.60 -12.99
C GLY A 168 12.05 8.39 -11.79
N ALA A 169 12.96 7.78 -11.06
CA ALA A 169 13.47 8.16 -9.74
C ALA A 169 13.95 9.62 -9.52
N GLN A 170 14.07 10.45 -10.56
CA GLN A 170 14.71 11.75 -10.44
C GLN A 170 13.75 12.94 -10.24
N LYS A 171 12.44 12.73 -10.17
CA LYS A 171 11.48 13.86 -10.25
C LYS A 171 10.52 14.00 -9.06
N ASP A 172 10.49 13.08 -8.13
CA ASP A 172 9.52 13.13 -7.02
C ASP A 172 10.23 13.30 -5.67
N GLU A 173 10.58 14.56 -5.34
CA GLU A 173 11.21 14.92 -4.07
C GLU A 173 10.33 14.52 -2.87
N VAL A 174 9.02 14.50 -3.02
CA VAL A 174 8.09 14.12 -1.96
C VAL A 174 8.27 12.65 -1.62
N LEU A 175 8.26 11.75 -2.61
CA LEU A 175 8.47 10.32 -2.41
C LEU A 175 9.86 10.02 -1.83
N LEU A 176 10.90 10.72 -2.32
CA LEU A 176 12.26 10.56 -1.80
C LEU A 176 12.36 10.94 -0.33
N ASN A 177 11.80 12.09 0.06
CA ASN A 177 11.76 12.52 1.45
C ASN A 177 10.97 11.54 2.32
N GLN A 178 9.87 10.98 1.81
CA GLN A 178 9.11 9.95 2.50
C GLN A 178 9.93 8.71 2.80
N ILE A 179 10.66 8.20 1.83
CA ILE A 179 11.52 7.03 2.02
C ILE A 179 12.66 7.35 3.00
N LEU A 180 13.26 8.54 2.90
CA LEU A 180 14.31 8.96 3.82
C LEU A 180 13.81 9.01 5.26
N GLU A 181 12.66 9.62 5.52
CA GLU A 181 12.07 9.67 6.86
C GLU A 181 11.75 8.26 7.39
N LEU A 182 11.15 7.39 6.57
CA LEU A 182 10.89 6.00 6.96
C LEU A 182 12.19 5.24 7.26
N SER A 183 13.26 5.50 6.53
CA SER A 183 14.55 4.85 6.75
C SER A 183 15.19 5.18 8.10
N LEU A 184 14.82 6.33 8.70
CA LEU A 184 15.32 6.74 10.03
C LEU A 184 14.82 5.85 11.17
N TYR A 185 13.74 5.09 10.95
CA TYR A 185 13.25 4.12 11.94
C TYR A 185 14.16 2.91 12.07
N GLY A 186 15.01 2.66 11.11
CA GLY A 186 15.95 1.55 11.08
C GLY A 186 15.52 0.38 10.19
N PRO A 187 16.30 -0.72 10.21
CA PRO A 187 16.03 -1.88 9.38
C PRO A 187 14.75 -2.63 9.82
N LEU A 188 14.24 -3.47 8.95
CA LEU A 188 13.08 -4.32 9.23
C LEU A 188 13.33 -5.14 10.50
N LEU A 189 12.46 -4.95 11.52
CA LEU A 189 12.44 -5.71 12.76
C LEU A 189 13.82 -5.84 13.45
N SER A 190 14.56 -4.74 13.60
CA SER A 190 15.94 -4.68 14.07
C SER A 190 16.24 -5.51 15.34
N ASN A 191 15.25 -5.73 16.20
CA ASN A 191 15.37 -6.48 17.46
C ASN A 191 14.74 -7.88 17.39
N THR A 192 14.50 -8.42 16.19
CA THR A 192 13.86 -9.73 16.01
C THR A 192 14.79 -10.66 15.25
N ILE A 193 15.23 -11.74 15.88
CA ILE A 193 16.05 -12.76 15.26
C ILE A 193 15.15 -13.96 14.98
N VAL A 194 14.87 -14.20 13.70
CA VAL A 194 14.12 -15.37 13.24
C VAL A 194 14.65 -15.78 11.88
N ASP A 195 14.97 -17.05 11.70
CA ASP A 195 15.67 -17.59 10.53
C ASP A 195 14.94 -17.29 9.20
N TRP A 196 13.60 -17.26 9.23
CA TRP A 196 12.82 -17.02 8.02
C TRP A 196 12.79 -15.53 7.58
N LEU A 197 13.27 -14.61 8.41
CA LEU A 197 13.30 -13.18 8.05
C LEU A 197 14.36 -12.91 6.96
N ASP A 198 15.40 -13.72 6.88
CA ASP A 198 16.46 -13.61 5.87
C ASP A 198 15.96 -13.85 4.43
N GLU A 199 14.71 -14.33 4.26
CA GLU A 199 14.08 -14.48 2.93
C GLU A 199 13.56 -13.14 2.36
N PHE A 200 13.56 -12.03 3.14
CA PHE A 200 12.99 -10.72 2.80
C PHE A 200 14.02 -9.61 2.88
#